data_a02a08bdbf8b4bb6e45e0271bce3715a
#
_entry.id   a02a08bdbf8b4bb6e45e0271bce3715a
#
_cell.length_a   1.000
_cell.length_b   1.000
_cell.length_c   1.000
_cell.angle_alpha   90.00
_cell.angle_beta   90.00
_cell.angle_gamma   90.00
#
_symmetry.space_group_name_H-M   'P 1'
#
loop_
_entity.id
_entity.type
_entity.pdbx_description
1 polymer ?
#
loop_
_entity_poly.entity_id
_entity_poly.type
_entity_poly.pdbx_seq_one_letter_code
_entity_poly.pdbx_strand_id
1 'polypeptide(L)'
;GGDILATDDYSWHKDSGGPYDFARRHGTVLRMDAAVAAAMYPDRILLMIWPPYNDPMAVNALRAYAGRRVAYVGEGDGGCTGDENFHRLLADEWRAVEHIALPQWWGAHDALYIYERRAA
;
A
#
# COMPACT_ATOMS: atom_id res chain seq x y z
N GLY A 1 -9.47 10.94 16.61
CA GLY A 1 -9.20 9.83 15.73
C GLY A 1 -9.10 10.25 14.28
N GLY A 2 -8.26 9.58 13.52
CA GLY A 2 -8.10 9.85 12.11
C GLY A 2 -9.29 9.35 11.30
N ASP A 3 -9.62 10.06 10.23
CA ASP A 3 -10.60 9.62 9.25
C ASP A 3 -9.91 8.72 8.23
N ILE A 4 -10.16 7.41 8.28
CA ILE A 4 -9.57 6.41 7.39
C ILE A 4 -10.63 5.94 6.40
N LEU A 5 -10.31 6.05 5.10
CA LEU A 5 -11.09 5.45 4.04
C LEU A 5 -10.39 4.17 3.61
N ALA A 6 -11.01 3.03 3.89
CA ALA A 6 -10.45 1.72 3.55
C ALA A 6 -11.06 1.19 2.25
N THR A 7 -10.21 0.68 1.37
CA THR A 7 -10.62 0.07 0.10
C THR A 7 -9.92 -1.25 -0.13
N ASP A 8 -10.58 -2.15 -0.86
CA ASP A 8 -10.03 -3.44 -1.31
C ASP A 8 -10.78 -3.86 -2.57
N ASP A 9 -10.13 -4.48 -3.52
CA ASP A 9 -10.80 -5.01 -4.70
C ASP A 9 -11.43 -6.39 -4.45
N TYR A 10 -11.15 -7.00 -3.29
CA TYR A 10 -11.63 -8.32 -2.87
C TYR A 10 -11.18 -9.47 -3.77
N SER A 11 -10.18 -9.27 -4.63
CA SER A 11 -9.70 -10.33 -5.54
C SER A 11 -9.15 -11.54 -4.80
N TRP A 12 -8.64 -11.33 -3.59
CA TRP A 12 -8.09 -12.40 -2.74
C TRP A 12 -9.12 -13.02 -1.80
N HIS A 13 -10.34 -12.50 -1.78
CA HIS A 13 -11.41 -13.06 -0.95
C HIS A 13 -11.94 -14.37 -1.56
N LYS A 14 -12.30 -15.35 -0.71
CA LYS A 14 -12.77 -16.66 -1.16
C LYS A 14 -14.01 -16.59 -2.06
N ASP A 15 -14.92 -15.64 -1.83
CA ASP A 15 -16.12 -15.46 -2.65
C ASP A 15 -15.83 -14.98 -4.07
N SER A 16 -14.62 -14.47 -4.30
CA SER A 16 -14.09 -14.10 -5.61
C SER A 16 -13.10 -15.12 -6.15
N GLY A 17 -13.05 -16.33 -5.56
CA GLY A 17 -12.10 -17.38 -5.95
C GLY A 17 -10.72 -17.27 -5.32
N GLY A 18 -10.50 -16.32 -4.42
CA GLY A 18 -9.24 -16.15 -3.69
C GLY A 18 -9.11 -17.06 -2.47
N PRO A 19 -7.92 -17.11 -1.86
CA PRO A 19 -7.63 -18.05 -0.78
C PRO A 19 -8.08 -17.60 0.61
N TYR A 20 -8.51 -16.34 0.80
CA TYR A 20 -8.73 -15.78 2.12
C TYR A 20 -10.20 -15.56 2.47
N ASP A 21 -10.52 -15.77 3.75
CA ASP A 21 -11.83 -15.48 4.33
C ASP A 21 -11.71 -14.25 5.25
N PHE A 22 -12.22 -13.12 4.76
CA PHE A 22 -12.27 -11.88 5.54
C PHE A 22 -13.59 -11.73 6.29
N ALA A 23 -14.01 -12.78 6.99
CA ALA A 23 -15.31 -12.83 7.67
C ALA A 23 -15.50 -11.74 8.73
N ARG A 24 -14.42 -11.21 9.28
CA ARG A 24 -14.48 -10.16 10.30
C ARG A 24 -13.82 -8.89 9.79
N ARG A 25 -14.62 -7.83 9.71
CA ARG A 25 -14.14 -6.48 9.39
C ARG A 25 -14.41 -5.58 10.58
N HIS A 26 -13.43 -4.72 10.89
CA HIS A 26 -13.54 -3.75 11.97
C HIS A 26 -14.07 -2.38 11.50
N GLY A 27 -14.55 -2.29 10.27
CA GLY A 27 -15.07 -1.07 9.68
C GLY A 27 -15.56 -1.32 8.26
N THR A 28 -16.02 -0.26 7.61
CA THR A 28 -16.46 -0.28 6.22
C THR A 28 -15.25 -0.33 5.30
N VAL A 29 -15.23 -1.30 4.39
CA VAL A 29 -14.23 -1.43 3.34
C VAL A 29 -14.96 -1.35 1.99
N LEU A 30 -14.66 -0.32 1.21
CA LEU A 30 -15.27 -0.13 -0.11
C LEU A 30 -14.61 -1.05 -1.13
N ARG A 31 -15.41 -1.67 -1.99
CA ARG A 31 -14.89 -2.45 -3.10
C ARG A 31 -14.39 -1.49 -4.19
N MET A 32 -13.08 -1.37 -4.33
CA MET A 32 -12.47 -0.42 -5.25
C MET A 32 -11.05 -0.86 -5.59
N ASP A 33 -10.69 -0.78 -6.87
CA ASP A 33 -9.32 -0.97 -7.31
C ASP A 33 -8.39 0.07 -6.69
N ALA A 34 -7.17 -0.34 -6.32
CA ALA A 34 -6.24 0.53 -5.62
C ALA A 34 -5.83 1.77 -6.43
N ALA A 35 -5.62 1.62 -7.74
CA ALA A 35 -5.27 2.75 -8.61
C ALA A 35 -6.44 3.74 -8.73
N VAL A 36 -7.68 3.24 -8.81
CA VAL A 36 -8.88 4.08 -8.83
C VAL A 36 -9.00 4.85 -7.51
N ALA A 37 -8.84 4.17 -6.38
CA ALA A 37 -8.88 4.80 -5.06
C ALA A 37 -7.81 5.89 -4.92
N ALA A 38 -6.58 5.59 -5.30
CA ALA A 38 -5.47 6.54 -5.23
C ALA A 38 -5.72 7.79 -6.10
N ALA A 39 -6.29 7.62 -7.28
CA ALA A 39 -6.62 8.73 -8.17
C ALA A 39 -7.77 9.60 -7.62
N MET A 40 -8.74 8.99 -6.94
CA MET A 40 -9.90 9.70 -6.41
C MET A 40 -9.61 10.56 -5.18
N TYR A 41 -8.57 10.24 -4.41
CA TYR A 41 -8.33 10.86 -3.10
C TYR A 41 -6.91 11.45 -2.98
N PRO A 42 -6.52 12.40 -3.85
CA PRO A 42 -5.18 12.98 -3.81
C PRO A 42 -4.91 13.83 -2.56
N ASP A 43 -5.95 14.28 -1.87
CA ASP A 43 -5.81 15.08 -0.65
C ASP A 43 -5.61 14.24 0.61
N ARG A 44 -5.71 12.93 0.50
CA ARG A 44 -5.45 12.00 1.60
C ARG A 44 -4.06 11.41 1.47
N ILE A 45 -3.49 10.96 2.60
CA ILE A 45 -2.27 10.15 2.58
C ILE A 45 -2.64 8.79 1.98
N LEU A 46 -1.85 8.32 1.02
CA LEU A 46 -2.00 6.97 0.48
C LEU A 46 -1.32 5.99 1.44
N LEU A 47 -2.13 5.15 2.10
CA LEU A 47 -1.63 4.10 2.97
C LEU A 47 -1.72 2.75 2.25
N MET A 48 -0.58 2.07 2.11
CA MET A 48 -0.51 0.70 1.57
C MET A 48 0.10 -0.22 2.61
N ILE A 49 -0.60 -1.31 2.91
CA ILE A 49 -0.19 -2.30 3.91
C ILE A 49 -0.05 -3.65 3.23
N TRP A 50 1.15 -4.20 3.24
CA TRP A 50 1.47 -5.51 2.67
C TRP A 50 0.93 -5.71 1.26
N PRO A 51 1.23 -4.80 0.30
CA PRO A 51 0.81 -5.02 -1.09
C PRO A 51 1.39 -6.34 -1.62
N PRO A 52 0.66 -7.05 -2.48
CA PRO A 52 1.05 -8.39 -2.92
C PRO A 52 2.43 -8.43 -3.59
N TYR A 53 3.17 -9.50 -3.28
CA TYR A 53 4.48 -9.74 -3.88
C TYR A 53 4.37 -9.93 -5.39
N ASN A 54 5.29 -9.32 -6.11
CA ASN A 54 5.42 -9.44 -7.58
C ASN A 54 4.13 -9.13 -8.36
N ASP A 55 3.30 -8.25 -7.79
CA ASP A 55 2.03 -7.82 -8.36
C ASP A 55 2.09 -6.32 -8.65
N PRO A 56 1.58 -5.84 -9.79
CA PRO A 56 1.66 -4.43 -10.15
C PRO A 56 0.67 -3.51 -9.40
N MET A 57 -0.12 -4.03 -8.49
CA MET A 57 -1.13 -3.25 -7.77
C MET A 57 -0.53 -2.01 -7.09
N ALA A 58 0.57 -2.19 -6.36
CA ALA A 58 1.18 -1.08 -5.62
C ALA A 58 1.78 -0.02 -6.54
N VAL A 59 2.49 -0.41 -7.60
CA VAL A 59 3.06 0.54 -8.55
C VAL A 59 1.97 1.28 -9.33
N ASN A 60 0.88 0.59 -9.69
CA ASN A 60 -0.24 1.21 -10.37
C ASN A 60 -0.95 2.23 -9.47
N ALA A 61 -1.15 1.91 -8.20
CA ALA A 61 -1.71 2.84 -7.22
C ALA A 61 -0.80 4.07 -7.04
N LEU A 62 0.49 3.85 -6.92
CA LEU A 62 1.46 4.93 -6.72
C LEU A 62 1.53 5.87 -7.93
N ARG A 63 1.46 5.32 -9.16
CA ARG A 63 1.41 6.13 -10.39
C ARG A 63 0.13 6.95 -10.52
N ALA A 64 -0.98 6.41 -10.07
CA ALA A 64 -2.29 7.09 -10.12
C ALA A 64 -2.45 8.16 -9.04
N TYR A 65 -1.67 8.09 -7.99
CA TYR A 65 -1.78 8.99 -6.84
C TYR A 65 -1.10 10.32 -7.11
N ALA A 66 -1.87 11.40 -7.06
CA ALA A 66 -1.37 12.76 -7.29
C ALA A 66 -0.99 13.50 -5.99
N GLY A 67 -1.18 12.86 -4.83
CA GLY A 67 -0.88 13.47 -3.54
C GLY A 67 0.60 13.51 -3.21
N ARG A 68 0.91 13.97 -2.03
CA ARG A 68 2.30 14.30 -1.64
C ARG A 68 2.93 13.31 -0.66
N ARG A 69 2.13 12.50 0.04
CA ARG A 69 2.64 11.65 1.13
C ARG A 69 2.08 10.24 1.03
N VAL A 70 2.97 9.27 1.16
CA VAL A 70 2.65 7.85 1.17
C VAL A 70 3.13 7.25 2.49
N ALA A 71 2.27 6.46 3.12
CA ALA A 71 2.63 5.57 4.22
C ALA A 71 2.64 4.14 3.69
N TYR A 72 3.73 3.43 3.88
CA TYR A 72 3.91 2.08 3.37
C TYR A 72 4.32 1.15 4.51
N VAL A 73 3.53 0.11 4.72
CA VAL A 73 3.86 -0.97 5.64
C VAL A 73 4.19 -2.20 4.82
N GLY A 74 5.43 -2.65 4.88
CA GLY A 74 5.91 -3.79 4.12
C GLY A 74 7.41 -3.91 4.18
N GLU A 75 7.95 -4.84 3.37
CA GLU A 75 9.38 -5.06 3.25
C GLU A 75 9.97 -4.14 2.18
N GLY A 76 11.27 -3.88 2.28
CA GLY A 76 12.00 -3.10 1.29
C GLY A 76 12.24 -3.87 -0.01
N ASP A 77 13.01 -3.27 -0.91
CA ASP A 77 13.37 -3.88 -2.18
C ASP A 77 14.04 -5.25 -1.97
N GLY A 78 13.60 -6.23 -2.75
CA GLY A 78 14.04 -7.62 -2.59
C GLY A 78 13.25 -8.43 -1.57
N GLY A 79 12.32 -7.83 -0.84
CA GLY A 79 11.43 -8.51 0.11
C GLY A 79 10.16 -9.06 -0.54
N CYS A 80 9.17 -9.36 0.30
CA CYS A 80 7.96 -10.10 -0.10
C CYS A 80 6.74 -9.19 -0.36
N THR A 81 6.91 -7.89 -0.53
CA THR A 81 5.81 -6.96 -0.79
C THR A 81 6.10 -6.05 -1.97
N GLY A 82 5.07 -5.80 -2.78
CA GLY A 82 5.19 -5.02 -3.99
C GLY A 82 6.01 -5.72 -5.08
N ASP A 83 6.22 -5.06 -6.19
CA ASP A 83 7.10 -5.53 -7.26
C ASP A 83 8.34 -4.63 -7.40
N GLU A 84 9.26 -5.04 -8.25
CA GLU A 84 10.48 -4.27 -8.50
C GLU A 84 10.18 -2.85 -9.01
N ASN A 85 9.16 -2.69 -9.83
CA ASN A 85 8.77 -1.38 -10.37
C ASN A 85 8.25 -0.44 -9.28
N PHE A 86 7.52 -0.97 -8.30
CA PHE A 86 7.07 -0.21 -7.14
C PHE A 86 8.25 0.35 -6.33
N HIS A 87 9.19 -0.51 -5.98
CA HIS A 87 10.38 -0.09 -5.21
C HIS A 87 11.26 0.89 -5.99
N ARG A 88 11.40 0.67 -7.29
CA ARG A 88 12.14 1.61 -8.16
C ARG A 88 11.46 2.97 -8.22
N LEU A 89 10.14 3.01 -8.38
CA LEU A 89 9.38 4.26 -8.42
C LEU A 89 9.49 5.03 -7.09
N LEU A 90 9.42 4.33 -5.96
CA LEU A 90 9.65 4.94 -4.65
C LEU A 90 11.05 5.56 -4.55
N ALA A 91 12.08 4.87 -5.03
CA ALA A 91 13.45 5.39 -5.00
C ALA A 91 13.63 6.62 -5.91
N ASP A 92 12.98 6.62 -7.08
CA ASP A 92 13.19 7.65 -8.10
C ASP A 92 12.38 8.92 -7.83
N GLU A 93 11.12 8.78 -7.41
CA GLU A 93 10.19 9.92 -7.33
C GLU A 93 9.80 10.32 -5.92
N TRP A 94 10.14 9.51 -4.93
CA TRP A 94 9.77 9.71 -3.54
C TRP A 94 11.01 9.71 -2.64
N ARG A 95 10.88 10.37 -1.49
CA ARG A 95 11.95 10.42 -0.49
C ARG A 95 11.43 9.85 0.83
N ALA A 96 12.11 8.87 1.38
CA ALA A 96 11.81 8.37 2.71
C ALA A 96 12.15 9.44 3.76
N VAL A 97 11.16 9.85 4.54
CA VAL A 97 11.32 10.85 5.60
C VAL A 97 11.25 10.25 6.99
N GLU A 98 10.62 9.09 7.14
CA GLU A 98 10.57 8.35 8.39
C GLU A 98 10.63 6.85 8.13
N HIS A 99 11.26 6.14 9.07
CA HIS A 99 11.32 4.67 9.11
C HIS A 99 11.02 4.25 10.54
N ILE A 100 9.91 3.57 10.76
CA ILE A 100 9.44 3.19 12.08
C ILE A 100 9.40 1.66 12.17
N ALA A 101 10.16 1.12 13.12
CA ALA A 101 10.15 -0.33 13.37
C ALA A 101 8.79 -0.76 13.91
N LEU A 102 8.32 -1.89 13.44
CA LEU A 102 7.06 -2.51 13.87
C LEU A 102 7.35 -3.84 14.56
N PRO A 103 6.46 -4.32 15.47
CA PRO A 103 6.52 -5.70 15.92
C PRO A 103 6.46 -6.64 14.73
N GLN A 104 7.39 -7.60 14.67
CA GLN A 104 7.54 -8.47 13.49
C GLN A 104 7.18 -9.91 13.82
N TRP A 105 6.53 -10.58 12.87
CA TRP A 105 6.42 -12.01 12.85
C TRP A 105 7.75 -12.64 12.47
N TRP A 106 7.97 -13.85 12.94
CA TRP A 106 9.16 -14.62 12.55
C TRP A 106 9.24 -14.73 11.01
N GLY A 107 10.39 -14.37 10.44
CA GLY A 107 10.61 -14.38 9.01
C GLY A 107 10.11 -13.16 8.24
N ALA A 108 9.39 -12.24 8.89
CA ALA A 108 8.97 -10.98 8.28
C ALA A 108 9.94 -9.86 8.65
N HIS A 109 10.24 -8.99 7.69
CA HIS A 109 11.16 -7.86 7.86
C HIS A 109 10.51 -6.55 7.47
N ASP A 110 9.25 -6.37 7.85
CA ASP A 110 8.46 -5.19 7.53
C ASP A 110 8.70 -4.03 8.49
N ALA A 111 8.42 -2.85 8.02
CA ALA A 111 8.44 -1.61 8.78
C ALA A 111 7.41 -0.65 8.22
N LEU A 112 7.13 0.43 8.95
CA LEU A 112 6.37 1.55 8.43
C LEU A 112 7.34 2.57 7.88
N TYR A 113 7.17 2.90 6.60
CA TYR A 113 7.93 3.93 5.91
C TYR A 113 7.00 5.07 5.55
N ILE A 114 7.42 6.31 5.81
CA ILE A 114 6.72 7.50 5.35
C ILE A 114 7.57 8.13 4.24
N TYR A 115 6.93 8.34 3.09
CA TYR A 115 7.55 8.96 1.92
C TYR A 115 6.88 10.28 1.60
N GLU A 116 7.67 11.22 1.11
CA GLU A 116 7.19 12.46 0.51
C GLU A 116 7.62 12.52 -0.95
N ARG A 117 6.76 13.08 -1.81
CA ARG A 117 7.08 13.25 -3.22
C ARG A 117 8.26 14.21 -3.37
N ARG A 118 9.25 13.81 -4.14
CA ARG A 118 10.37 14.70 -4.46
C ARG A 118 9.87 15.90 -5.25
N ALA A 119 10.50 17.05 -5.03
CA ALA A 119 10.27 18.23 -5.86
C ALA A 119 10.70 17.94 -7.30
N ALA A 120 9.92 18.44 -8.26
CA ALA A 120 10.22 18.30 -9.68
C ALA A 120 11.46 19.13 -10.07
#